data_d3bc0a4abe0212795083fc77baa7723e
#
_entry.id   d3bc0a4abe0212795083fc77baa7723e
#
_cell.length_a   1.000
_cell.length_b   1.000
_cell.length_c   1.000
_cell.angle_alpha   90.00
_cell.angle_beta   90.00
_cell.angle_gamma   90.00
#
_symmetry.space_group_name_H-M   'P 1'
#
loop_
_entity.id
_entity.type
_entity.pdbx_description
1 polymer ?
#
loop_
_entity_poly.entity_id
_entity_poly.type
_entity_poly.pdbx_seq_one_letter_code
_entity_poly.pdbx_strand_id
1 'polypeptide(L)'
;MTDARPPLRIIPLGGVGEIGKNMYVFEYGDDIVVIDCGLMFPDEEMFGIDLVVPDVTYLKERRANVRAFLITHAHEDHVGGLPYVLPEFPEVPVYASTLARGLLGNKIREHKLHNNPLIALDPGDELTIGPFTIIPFRVSHSIPDAMGIAIRTPVGTIVHTGDFKFDHTPVDGKHSDFATLARLGEEGVLCLLSDSTRAENPGYTPSERTVGDAFREIMEGLDGRVIVATFASNIARIQQVYDAATTFDRSLAVIGRSMEQNTRIASELGYLKFEPSRLVSKDRINEIPPDKLVIATTGAQGEPMSGLARMANRDHRFVEIQPGDTVIVSASPIPGNEEYVARTIDNLFKVGANVYYHTIKRAHVSGHGSQEELKLMLGLTKPRHFIPIHGEFRMQVQHGRLAIET
;
A
#
# COMPACT_ATOMS: atom_id res chain seq x y z
N MET A 1 44.02 19.77 -10.83
CA MET A 1 42.58 19.50 -11.13
C MET A 1 41.93 19.14 -9.79
N THR A 2 41.08 19.99 -9.27
CA THR A 2 40.35 19.72 -8.04
C THR A 2 39.42 18.52 -8.34
N ASP A 3 39.69 17.43 -7.70
CA ASP A 3 38.82 16.22 -7.73
C ASP A 3 37.47 16.58 -7.04
N ALA A 4 36.65 17.34 -7.76
CA ALA A 4 35.31 17.69 -7.27
C ALA A 4 34.48 16.41 -7.32
N ARG A 5 34.13 15.90 -6.14
CA ARG A 5 33.21 14.76 -6.03
C ARG A 5 31.95 15.05 -6.84
N PRO A 6 31.42 14.08 -7.59
CA PRO A 6 30.15 14.28 -8.31
C PRO A 6 29.04 14.65 -7.33
N PRO A 7 28.10 15.50 -7.74
CA PRO A 7 26.94 15.81 -6.89
C PRO A 7 26.03 14.59 -6.75
N LEU A 8 25.48 14.41 -5.54
CA LEU A 8 24.33 13.52 -5.34
C LEU A 8 23.08 14.29 -5.80
N ARG A 9 22.30 13.68 -6.69
CA ARG A 9 21.02 14.23 -7.15
C ARG A 9 19.87 13.37 -6.66
N ILE A 10 18.83 14.01 -6.16
CA ILE A 10 17.55 13.41 -5.82
C ILE A 10 16.52 14.04 -6.75
N ILE A 11 15.89 13.23 -7.60
CA ILE A 11 15.01 13.72 -8.67
C ILE A 11 13.68 12.98 -8.55
N PRO A 12 12.62 13.62 -8.03
CA PRO A 12 11.29 13.03 -8.06
C PRO A 12 10.74 13.06 -9.49
N LEU A 13 10.26 11.91 -9.97
CA LEU A 13 9.51 11.79 -11.22
C LEU A 13 8.01 11.67 -10.98
N GLY A 14 7.59 11.52 -9.72
CA GLY A 14 6.22 11.51 -9.24
C GLY A 14 6.19 11.42 -7.71
N GLY A 15 4.99 11.53 -7.12
CA GLY A 15 4.78 11.47 -5.67
C GLY A 15 5.14 12.76 -4.93
N VAL A 16 5.23 13.90 -5.61
CA VAL A 16 5.46 15.22 -5.01
C VAL A 16 4.37 16.19 -5.46
N GLY A 17 3.60 16.70 -4.50
CA GLY A 17 2.41 17.55 -4.75
C GLY A 17 1.18 16.74 -5.18
N GLU A 18 1.26 15.42 -5.13
CA GLU A 18 0.22 14.48 -5.55
C GLU A 18 0.30 13.19 -4.73
N ILE A 19 -0.78 12.41 -4.74
CA ILE A 19 -0.83 11.03 -4.23
C ILE A 19 -0.86 10.11 -5.45
N GLY A 20 0.15 9.26 -5.58
CA GLY A 20 0.31 8.35 -6.72
C GLY A 20 1.58 8.59 -7.51
N LYS A 21 1.84 7.77 -8.52
CA LYS A 21 3.01 7.79 -9.40
C LYS A 21 4.35 7.88 -8.66
N ASN A 22 4.44 7.33 -7.44
CA ASN A 22 5.66 7.45 -6.64
C ASN A 22 6.86 6.90 -7.41
N MET A 23 7.86 7.76 -7.65
CA MET A 23 9.09 7.40 -8.34
C MET A 23 10.19 8.41 -8.03
N TYR A 24 11.27 7.93 -7.41
CA TYR A 24 12.37 8.79 -6.95
C TYR A 24 13.69 8.26 -7.47
N VAL A 25 14.45 9.13 -8.15
CA VAL A 25 15.76 8.83 -8.75
C VAL A 25 16.86 9.34 -7.84
N PHE A 26 17.83 8.49 -7.54
CA PHE A 26 19.06 8.84 -6.81
C PHE A 26 20.24 8.61 -7.74
N GLU A 27 20.94 9.69 -8.08
CA GLU A 27 22.08 9.68 -9.01
C GLU A 27 23.35 10.18 -8.31
N TYR A 28 24.41 9.41 -8.44
CA TYR A 28 25.75 9.80 -8.02
C TYR A 28 26.79 9.35 -9.06
N GLY A 29 27.42 10.31 -9.73
CA GLY A 29 28.30 10.03 -10.87
C GLY A 29 27.52 9.41 -12.04
N ASP A 30 27.95 8.23 -12.47
CA ASP A 30 27.33 7.48 -13.56
C ASP A 30 26.41 6.36 -13.06
N ASP A 31 26.05 6.34 -11.79
CA ASP A 31 25.21 5.30 -11.22
C ASP A 31 23.88 5.89 -10.74
N ILE A 32 22.80 5.21 -11.10
CA ILE A 32 21.42 5.58 -10.78
C ILE A 32 20.71 4.41 -10.13
N VAL A 33 20.07 4.65 -8.98
CA VAL A 33 19.07 3.74 -8.42
C VAL A 33 17.72 4.46 -8.33
N VAL A 34 16.65 3.72 -8.50
CA VAL A 34 15.28 4.24 -8.51
C VAL A 34 14.49 3.61 -7.38
N ILE A 35 13.84 4.41 -6.54
CA ILE A 35 12.88 3.91 -5.54
C ILE A 35 11.49 4.08 -6.10
N ASP A 36 10.76 2.97 -6.15
CA ASP A 36 9.39 2.80 -6.65
C ASP A 36 9.20 3.17 -8.14
N CYS A 37 8.08 2.77 -8.67
CA CYS A 37 7.60 3.10 -10.01
C CYS A 37 6.08 2.90 -10.03
N GLY A 38 5.38 3.85 -9.46
CA GLY A 38 3.95 3.80 -9.24
C GLY A 38 3.12 4.23 -10.44
N LEU A 39 1.82 4.01 -10.34
CA LEU A 39 0.83 4.64 -11.20
C LEU A 39 -0.06 5.59 -10.38
N MET A 40 -0.83 6.42 -11.07
CA MET A 40 -1.92 7.20 -10.51
C MET A 40 -3.18 6.95 -11.37
N PHE A 41 -4.33 6.88 -10.72
CA PHE A 41 -5.60 6.92 -11.46
C PHE A 41 -5.86 8.34 -11.92
N PRO A 42 -6.41 8.52 -13.14
CA PRO A 42 -6.66 9.85 -13.68
C PRO A 42 -7.74 10.58 -12.87
N ASP A 43 -7.61 11.89 -12.77
CA ASP A 43 -8.67 12.76 -12.26
C ASP A 43 -9.86 12.79 -13.22
N GLU A 44 -11.04 13.19 -12.72
CA GLU A 44 -12.27 13.24 -13.51
C GLU A 44 -12.18 14.11 -14.77
N GLU A 45 -11.28 15.09 -14.79
CA GLU A 45 -11.03 15.99 -15.93
C GLU A 45 -10.16 15.36 -17.02
N MET A 46 -9.51 14.21 -16.76
CA MET A 46 -8.64 13.51 -17.70
C MET A 46 -9.44 12.52 -18.57
N PHE A 47 -10.33 13.02 -19.43
CA PHE A 47 -11.19 12.20 -20.26
C PHE A 47 -10.41 11.26 -21.19
N GLY A 48 -10.78 9.96 -21.17
CA GLY A 48 -10.20 8.94 -22.05
C GLY A 48 -8.82 8.45 -21.62
N ILE A 49 -8.36 8.83 -20.44
CA ILE A 49 -7.15 8.31 -19.82
C ILE A 49 -7.52 7.22 -18.80
N ASP A 50 -6.92 6.04 -18.93
CA ASP A 50 -7.17 4.91 -18.02
C ASP A 50 -6.22 4.92 -16.81
N LEU A 51 -4.98 5.39 -16.99
CA LEU A 51 -3.96 5.47 -15.95
C LEU A 51 -2.87 6.48 -16.31
N VAL A 52 -2.17 6.98 -15.29
CA VAL A 52 -1.05 7.92 -15.43
C VAL A 52 0.20 7.28 -14.83
N VAL A 53 1.31 7.33 -15.57
CA VAL A 53 2.62 6.84 -15.15
C VAL A 53 3.64 7.97 -15.10
N PRO A 54 4.75 7.83 -14.35
CA PRO A 54 5.81 8.83 -14.34
C PRO A 54 6.43 9.06 -15.74
N ASP A 55 6.82 10.30 -16.02
CA ASP A 55 7.65 10.59 -17.19
C ASP A 55 9.10 10.15 -16.91
N VAL A 56 9.54 9.14 -17.63
CA VAL A 56 10.87 8.54 -17.49
C VAL A 56 11.90 9.04 -18.51
N THR A 57 11.63 10.15 -19.19
CA THR A 57 12.54 10.74 -20.19
C THR A 57 13.94 10.95 -19.63
N TYR A 58 14.04 11.46 -18.38
CA TYR A 58 15.32 11.63 -17.68
C TYR A 58 16.13 10.33 -17.60
N LEU A 59 15.46 9.22 -17.26
CA LEU A 59 16.10 7.91 -17.15
C LEU A 59 16.42 7.30 -18.53
N LYS A 60 15.59 7.52 -19.54
CA LYS A 60 15.82 7.04 -20.91
C LYS A 60 17.11 7.63 -21.50
N GLU A 61 17.35 8.91 -21.27
CA GLU A 61 18.58 9.61 -21.70
C GLU A 61 19.84 9.08 -20.98
N ARG A 62 19.67 8.43 -19.81
CA ARG A 62 20.74 7.87 -18.96
C ARG A 62 20.59 6.37 -18.74
N ARG A 63 19.98 5.69 -19.70
CA ARG A 63 19.61 4.26 -19.59
C ARG A 63 20.77 3.37 -19.16
N ALA A 64 21.98 3.60 -19.68
CA ALA A 64 23.16 2.80 -19.35
C ALA A 64 23.60 2.97 -17.88
N ASN A 65 23.11 4.00 -17.18
CA ASN A 65 23.48 4.34 -15.81
C ASN A 65 22.47 3.77 -14.78
N VAL A 66 21.28 3.33 -15.21
CA VAL A 66 20.25 2.77 -14.32
C VAL A 66 20.69 1.38 -13.88
N ARG A 67 20.92 1.21 -12.56
CA ARG A 67 21.45 -0.02 -11.97
C ARG A 67 20.38 -0.90 -11.33
N ALA A 68 19.32 -0.28 -10.75
CA ALA A 68 18.29 -1.04 -10.07
C ALA A 68 17.01 -0.21 -9.87
N PHE A 69 15.88 -0.93 -9.77
CA PHE A 69 14.66 -0.45 -9.15
C PHE A 69 14.52 -1.10 -7.76
N LEU A 70 14.25 -0.31 -6.74
CA LEU A 70 14.09 -0.71 -5.35
C LEU A 70 12.65 -0.44 -4.95
N ILE A 71 11.91 -1.45 -4.53
CA ILE A 71 10.48 -1.35 -4.26
C ILE A 71 10.23 -1.32 -2.76
N THR A 72 9.58 -0.28 -2.28
CA THR A 72 9.23 -0.14 -0.86
C THR A 72 8.12 -1.10 -0.44
N HIS A 73 7.07 -1.23 -1.24
CA HIS A 73 5.95 -2.14 -1.05
C HIS A 73 5.10 -2.28 -2.33
N ALA A 74 4.11 -3.18 -2.34
CA ALA A 74 3.40 -3.55 -3.57
C ALA A 74 2.02 -2.88 -3.76
N HIS A 75 1.83 -1.64 -3.32
CA HIS A 75 0.66 -0.85 -3.71
C HIS A 75 0.81 -0.31 -5.15
N GLU A 76 -0.31 -0.08 -5.83
CA GLU A 76 -0.32 0.32 -7.23
C GLU A 76 0.38 1.66 -7.48
N ASP A 77 0.27 2.59 -6.57
CA ASP A 77 0.93 3.89 -6.61
C ASP A 77 2.45 3.84 -6.33
N HIS A 78 2.99 2.63 -6.05
CA HIS A 78 4.43 2.35 -5.91
C HIS A 78 4.96 1.36 -6.95
N VAL A 79 4.11 0.47 -7.51
CA VAL A 79 4.57 -0.56 -8.46
C VAL A 79 3.79 -0.60 -9.76
N GLY A 80 2.67 0.10 -9.83
CA GLY A 80 1.75 -0.01 -10.97
C GLY A 80 2.31 0.51 -12.29
N GLY A 81 3.31 1.38 -12.24
CA GLY A 81 4.02 1.89 -13.41
C GLY A 81 5.07 0.92 -13.99
N LEU A 82 5.55 -0.06 -13.21
CA LEU A 82 6.58 -0.99 -13.65
C LEU A 82 6.29 -1.68 -14.99
N PRO A 83 5.06 -2.18 -15.28
CA PRO A 83 4.77 -2.81 -16.56
C PRO A 83 4.98 -1.90 -17.77
N TYR A 84 4.88 -0.61 -17.60
CA TYR A 84 5.00 0.40 -18.65
C TYR A 84 6.42 0.97 -18.77
N VAL A 85 7.17 0.93 -17.68
CA VAL A 85 8.52 1.51 -17.60
C VAL A 85 9.61 0.47 -17.84
N LEU A 86 9.51 -0.74 -17.29
CA LEU A 86 10.53 -1.79 -17.42
C LEU A 86 10.89 -2.18 -18.87
N PRO A 87 9.98 -2.15 -19.86
CA PRO A 87 10.35 -2.39 -21.25
C PRO A 87 11.44 -1.45 -21.80
N GLU A 88 11.54 -0.25 -21.22
CA GLU A 88 12.58 0.73 -21.57
C GLU A 88 13.94 0.41 -20.91
N PHE A 89 13.96 -0.44 -19.88
CA PHE A 89 15.13 -0.79 -19.07
C PHE A 89 15.28 -2.32 -18.97
N PRO A 90 15.44 -3.05 -20.09
CA PRO A 90 15.63 -4.50 -20.04
C PRO A 90 16.88 -4.86 -19.26
N GLU A 91 16.81 -5.99 -18.55
CA GLU A 91 17.88 -6.54 -17.71
C GLU A 91 18.19 -5.77 -16.41
N VAL A 92 17.63 -4.57 -16.22
CA VAL A 92 17.79 -3.87 -14.94
C VAL A 92 17.01 -4.61 -13.85
N PRO A 93 17.66 -5.02 -12.74
CA PRO A 93 17.01 -5.79 -11.68
C PRO A 93 16.00 -4.94 -10.89
N VAL A 94 14.95 -5.60 -10.43
CA VAL A 94 13.94 -5.06 -9.52
C VAL A 94 14.08 -5.78 -8.18
N TYR A 95 14.42 -5.04 -7.14
CA TYR A 95 14.54 -5.55 -5.77
C TYR A 95 13.27 -5.25 -4.99
N ALA A 96 12.71 -6.26 -4.33
CA ALA A 96 11.46 -6.11 -3.58
C ALA A 96 11.41 -7.11 -2.42
N SER A 97 10.63 -6.79 -1.39
CA SER A 97 10.38 -7.71 -0.27
C SER A 97 9.69 -8.99 -0.73
N THR A 98 9.74 -10.02 0.09
CA THR A 98 9.21 -11.35 -0.26
C THR A 98 7.75 -11.30 -0.72
N LEU A 99 6.86 -10.59 -0.01
CA LEU A 99 5.45 -10.44 -0.44
C LEU A 99 5.33 -9.59 -1.70
N ALA A 100 6.01 -8.43 -1.75
CA ALA A 100 5.96 -7.54 -2.91
C ALA A 100 6.45 -8.27 -4.17
N ARG A 101 7.52 -9.07 -4.08
CA ARG A 101 8.02 -9.91 -5.16
C ARG A 101 6.99 -10.94 -5.63
N GLY A 102 6.27 -11.58 -4.69
CA GLY A 102 5.20 -12.53 -5.02
C GLY A 102 4.08 -11.87 -5.83
N LEU A 103 3.62 -10.70 -5.40
CA LEU A 103 2.56 -9.94 -6.07
C LEU A 103 3.04 -9.40 -7.44
N LEU A 104 4.24 -8.81 -7.50
CA LEU A 104 4.85 -8.32 -8.74
C LEU A 104 5.10 -9.43 -9.76
N GLY A 105 5.49 -10.63 -9.32
CA GLY A 105 5.73 -11.75 -10.20
C GLY A 105 4.52 -12.12 -11.07
N ASN A 106 3.30 -11.93 -10.57
CA ASN A 106 2.09 -12.11 -11.37
C ASN A 106 1.90 -10.97 -12.37
N LYS A 107 2.04 -9.72 -11.93
CA LYS A 107 1.93 -8.54 -12.79
C LYS A 107 2.94 -8.60 -13.93
N ILE A 108 4.19 -8.97 -13.66
CA ILE A 108 5.24 -9.14 -14.66
C ILE A 108 4.87 -10.23 -15.67
N ARG A 109 4.31 -11.37 -15.22
CA ARG A 109 3.85 -12.44 -16.13
C ARG A 109 2.67 -12.01 -17.01
N GLU A 110 1.68 -11.33 -16.45
CA GLU A 110 0.52 -10.83 -17.18
C GLU A 110 0.92 -9.87 -18.31
N HIS A 111 1.92 -9.03 -18.06
CA HIS A 111 2.48 -8.08 -19.05
C HIS A 111 3.62 -8.68 -19.90
N LYS A 112 3.93 -9.98 -19.76
CA LYS A 112 4.98 -10.70 -20.53
C LYS A 112 6.38 -10.08 -20.39
N LEU A 113 6.69 -9.52 -19.24
CA LEU A 113 7.99 -8.93 -18.92
C LEU A 113 8.90 -10.02 -18.33
N HIS A 114 9.80 -10.56 -19.12
CA HIS A 114 10.65 -11.69 -18.69
C HIS A 114 12.13 -11.33 -18.54
N ASN A 115 12.52 -10.12 -18.93
CA ASN A 115 13.94 -9.75 -19.02
C ASN A 115 14.47 -9.06 -17.75
N ASN A 116 13.60 -8.63 -16.84
CA ASN A 116 14.03 -7.94 -15.61
C ASN A 116 14.08 -8.94 -14.46
N PRO A 117 15.27 -9.21 -13.87
CA PRO A 117 15.38 -10.06 -12.70
C PRO A 117 14.59 -9.47 -11.51
N LEU A 118 13.75 -10.30 -10.88
CA LEU A 118 13.01 -9.93 -9.68
C LEU A 118 13.68 -10.58 -8.46
N ILE A 119 14.40 -9.78 -7.69
CA ILE A 119 15.32 -10.24 -6.63
C ILE A 119 14.74 -9.89 -5.26
N ALA A 120 14.88 -10.79 -4.29
CA ALA A 120 14.48 -10.54 -2.92
C ALA A 120 15.42 -9.52 -2.26
N LEU A 121 14.82 -8.59 -1.52
CA LEU A 121 15.49 -7.64 -0.65
C LEU A 121 14.55 -7.40 0.54
N ASP A 122 14.89 -7.94 1.68
CA ASP A 122 14.06 -7.89 2.88
C ASP A 122 14.69 -7.00 3.96
N PRO A 123 13.92 -6.45 4.91
CA PRO A 123 14.47 -5.70 6.04
C PRO A 123 15.53 -6.50 6.80
N GLY A 124 16.69 -5.88 7.01
CA GLY A 124 17.87 -6.49 7.61
C GLY A 124 18.94 -6.92 6.62
N ASP A 125 18.64 -6.92 5.31
CA ASP A 125 19.66 -7.10 4.26
C ASP A 125 20.50 -5.83 4.08
N GLU A 126 21.66 -5.98 3.48
CA GLU A 126 22.50 -4.89 2.99
C GLU A 126 22.99 -5.22 1.58
N LEU A 127 22.76 -4.32 0.63
CA LEU A 127 23.08 -4.51 -0.78
C LEU A 127 23.94 -3.37 -1.30
N THR A 128 25.08 -3.68 -1.90
CA THR A 128 25.92 -2.68 -2.56
C THR A 128 25.66 -2.64 -4.06
N ILE A 129 25.36 -1.45 -4.59
CA ILE A 129 25.13 -1.16 -6.01
C ILE A 129 25.97 0.05 -6.40
N GLY A 130 27.10 -0.18 -7.08
CA GLY A 130 28.05 0.91 -7.40
C GLY A 130 28.45 1.68 -6.14
N PRO A 131 28.26 3.00 -6.09
CA PRO A 131 28.60 3.83 -4.92
C PRO A 131 27.55 3.80 -3.81
N PHE A 132 26.42 3.08 -4.00
CA PHE A 132 25.31 3.03 -3.06
C PHE A 132 25.36 1.79 -2.20
N THR A 133 25.14 1.94 -0.88
CA THR A 133 24.81 0.82 0.00
C THR A 133 23.34 0.97 0.41
N ILE A 134 22.52 0.00 0.03
CA ILE A 134 21.07 -0.04 0.24
C ILE A 134 20.78 -0.82 1.51
N ILE A 135 20.05 -0.22 2.43
CA ILE A 135 19.68 -0.80 3.74
C ILE A 135 18.17 -0.68 3.90
N PRO A 136 17.41 -1.73 3.57
CA PRO A 136 15.97 -1.75 3.83
C PRO A 136 15.72 -1.90 5.34
N PHE A 137 14.73 -1.20 5.84
CA PHE A 137 14.27 -1.31 7.22
C PHE A 137 12.75 -1.45 7.25
N ARG A 138 12.23 -2.21 8.22
CA ARG A 138 10.79 -2.46 8.32
C ARG A 138 10.04 -1.22 8.76
N VAL A 139 8.91 -0.97 8.10
CA VAL A 139 7.87 -0.03 8.52
C VAL A 139 6.53 -0.74 8.61
N SER A 140 5.62 -0.23 9.43
CA SER A 140 4.24 -0.71 9.44
C SER A 140 3.42 0.08 8.42
N HIS A 141 2.64 -0.63 7.61
CA HIS A 141 1.72 -0.04 6.64
C HIS A 141 0.47 -0.94 6.49
N SER A 142 -0.42 -0.63 5.55
CA SER A 142 -1.63 -1.44 5.29
C SER A 142 -1.35 -2.74 4.54
N ILE A 143 -0.13 -2.95 4.06
CA ILE A 143 0.35 -4.19 3.43
C ILE A 143 1.56 -4.74 4.21
N PRO A 144 1.64 -6.06 4.45
CA PRO A 144 2.82 -6.65 5.07
C PRO A 144 4.09 -6.45 4.26
N ASP A 145 5.23 -6.52 4.94
CA ASP A 145 6.57 -6.37 4.38
C ASP A 145 6.86 -5.01 3.73
N ALA A 146 6.07 -3.98 4.06
CA ALA A 146 6.43 -2.62 3.70
C ALA A 146 7.78 -2.24 4.37
N MET A 147 8.60 -1.54 3.61
CA MET A 147 9.92 -1.13 4.05
C MET A 147 10.26 0.30 3.64
N GLY A 148 10.97 1.00 4.52
CA GLY A 148 11.74 2.16 4.13
C GLY A 148 13.11 1.72 3.63
N ILE A 149 13.79 2.60 2.92
CA ILE A 149 15.09 2.33 2.31
C ILE A 149 16.07 3.43 2.71
N ALA A 150 17.13 3.08 3.43
CA ALA A 150 18.26 3.96 3.61
C ALA A 150 19.31 3.69 2.52
N ILE A 151 19.87 4.77 1.96
CA ILE A 151 20.90 4.73 0.92
C ILE A 151 22.13 5.45 1.47
N ARG A 152 23.18 4.71 1.80
CA ARG A 152 24.48 5.32 2.10
C ARG A 152 25.19 5.65 0.78
N THR A 153 25.71 6.85 0.72
CA THR A 153 26.45 7.37 -0.43
C THR A 153 27.78 7.98 0.02
N PRO A 154 28.74 8.26 -0.87
CA PRO A 154 29.98 8.93 -0.49
C PRO A 154 29.82 10.34 0.10
N VAL A 155 28.63 10.95 0.00
CA VAL A 155 28.36 12.31 0.52
C VAL A 155 27.43 12.31 1.74
N GLY A 156 26.85 11.18 2.10
CA GLY A 156 25.99 11.04 3.28
C GLY A 156 24.86 10.02 3.07
N THR A 157 24.12 9.77 4.14
CA THR A 157 23.03 8.82 4.16
C THR A 157 21.69 9.51 3.84
N ILE A 158 20.93 8.94 2.92
CA ILE A 158 19.56 9.34 2.60
C ILE A 158 18.64 8.30 3.23
N VAL A 159 17.51 8.73 3.79
CA VAL A 159 16.45 7.86 4.27
C VAL A 159 15.18 8.17 3.50
N HIS A 160 14.61 7.16 2.84
CA HIS A 160 13.29 7.20 2.20
C HIS A 160 12.36 6.30 3.03
N THR A 161 11.30 6.86 3.59
CA THR A 161 10.44 6.11 4.52
C THR A 161 9.60 5.04 3.85
N GLY A 162 9.34 5.16 2.53
CA GLY A 162 8.16 4.52 1.95
C GLY A 162 6.91 5.05 2.65
N ASP A 163 5.81 4.35 2.50
CA ASP A 163 4.58 4.63 3.24
C ASP A 163 4.65 3.98 4.61
N PHE A 164 4.34 4.74 5.65
CA PHE A 164 4.52 4.22 7.00
C PHE A 164 3.53 4.78 8.01
N LYS A 165 3.32 4.02 9.07
CA LYS A 165 2.87 4.44 10.39
C LYS A 165 3.69 3.72 11.47
N PHE A 166 3.58 4.13 12.72
CA PHE A 166 4.15 3.42 13.84
C PHE A 166 3.06 2.69 14.63
N ASP A 167 2.73 1.48 14.18
CA ASP A 167 1.76 0.62 14.85
C ASP A 167 2.44 -0.14 16.01
N HIS A 168 2.02 0.16 17.25
CA HIS A 168 2.57 -0.48 18.45
C HIS A 168 1.95 -1.86 18.74
N THR A 169 0.88 -2.23 18.05
CA THR A 169 0.21 -3.53 18.17
C THR A 169 -0.16 -4.08 16.79
N PRO A 170 0.84 -4.24 15.88
CA PRO A 170 0.59 -4.68 14.52
C PRO A 170 -0.04 -6.07 14.50
N VAL A 171 -0.92 -6.32 13.53
CA VAL A 171 -1.68 -7.56 13.41
C VAL A 171 -0.77 -8.78 13.20
N ASP A 172 0.32 -8.60 12.45
CA ASP A 172 1.31 -9.64 12.18
C ASP A 172 2.38 -9.79 13.28
N GLY A 173 2.33 -8.95 14.32
CA GLY A 173 3.30 -8.91 15.44
C GLY A 173 4.66 -8.33 15.06
N LYS A 174 4.84 -7.80 13.85
CA LYS A 174 6.12 -7.28 13.36
C LYS A 174 6.15 -5.74 13.46
N HIS A 175 6.86 -5.22 14.43
CA HIS A 175 7.00 -3.78 14.64
C HIS A 175 7.91 -3.10 13.61
N SER A 176 7.74 -1.78 13.44
CA SER A 176 8.69 -0.94 12.68
C SER A 176 10.08 -1.02 13.33
N ASP A 177 11.12 -0.92 12.52
CA ASP A 177 12.52 -1.03 12.97
C ASP A 177 13.05 0.28 13.54
N PHE A 178 12.61 0.61 14.74
CA PHE A 178 13.07 1.77 15.50
C PHE A 178 14.57 1.75 15.76
N ALA A 179 15.16 0.56 15.94
CA ALA A 179 16.58 0.43 16.24
C ALA A 179 17.44 0.88 15.06
N THR A 180 17.09 0.46 13.83
CA THR A 180 17.79 0.92 12.62
C THR A 180 17.58 2.42 12.40
N LEU A 181 16.36 2.96 12.57
CA LEU A 181 16.11 4.39 12.44
C LEU A 181 16.93 5.22 13.44
N ALA A 182 16.96 4.83 14.72
CA ALA A 182 17.76 5.53 15.73
C ALA A 182 19.26 5.46 15.44
N ARG A 183 19.77 4.29 15.00
CA ARG A 183 21.18 4.11 14.62
C ARG A 183 21.54 4.99 13.43
N LEU A 184 20.70 5.06 12.39
CA LEU A 184 20.91 5.95 11.24
C LEU A 184 20.95 7.42 11.66
N GLY A 185 20.06 7.83 12.60
CA GLY A 185 20.06 9.18 13.15
C GLY A 185 21.33 9.51 13.96
N GLU A 186 21.91 8.55 14.69
CA GLU A 186 23.19 8.72 15.41
C GLU A 186 24.38 8.77 14.43
N GLU A 187 24.36 7.97 13.36
CA GLU A 187 25.37 7.99 12.30
C GLU A 187 25.31 9.28 11.46
N GLY A 188 24.18 9.95 11.44
CA GLY A 188 23.90 11.19 10.72
C GLY A 188 23.18 10.97 9.38
N VAL A 189 21.96 11.48 9.29
CA VAL A 189 21.15 11.46 8.07
C VAL A 189 21.31 12.78 7.31
N LEU A 190 21.81 12.69 6.07
CA LEU A 190 21.96 13.85 5.19
C LEU A 190 20.58 14.37 4.74
N CYS A 191 19.70 13.48 4.33
CA CYS A 191 18.38 13.85 3.82
C CYS A 191 17.35 12.77 4.19
N LEU A 192 16.19 13.21 4.69
CA LEU A 192 15.00 12.38 4.90
C LEU A 192 13.96 12.73 3.85
N LEU A 193 13.48 11.73 3.11
CA LEU A 193 12.27 11.80 2.29
C LEU A 193 11.17 11.04 3.04
N SER A 194 10.07 11.71 3.40
CA SER A 194 9.04 11.11 4.27
C SER A 194 7.62 11.33 3.77
N ASP A 195 6.82 10.26 3.86
CA ASP A 195 5.38 10.23 3.60
C ASP A 195 4.63 11.36 4.32
N SER A 196 3.81 12.10 3.58
CA SER A 196 3.08 13.28 4.06
C SER A 196 1.57 13.12 4.06
N THR A 197 1.05 11.97 3.66
CA THR A 197 -0.39 11.73 3.41
C THR A 197 -1.29 12.19 4.55
N ARG A 198 -0.82 12.09 5.81
CA ARG A 198 -1.60 12.47 6.98
C ARG A 198 -0.98 13.61 7.81
N ALA A 199 -0.16 14.45 7.20
CA ALA A 199 0.47 15.58 7.89
C ALA A 199 -0.51 16.62 8.47
N GLU A 200 -1.75 16.64 8.00
CA GLU A 200 -2.82 17.50 8.50
C GLU A 200 -3.57 16.89 9.71
N ASN A 201 -3.37 15.59 9.99
CA ASN A 201 -4.11 14.89 11.04
C ASN A 201 -3.34 14.90 12.36
N PRO A 202 -3.90 15.48 13.44
CA PRO A 202 -3.24 15.52 14.74
C PRO A 202 -3.19 14.13 15.41
N GLY A 203 -2.25 13.95 16.34
CA GLY A 203 -2.11 12.75 17.16
C GLY A 203 -1.48 11.59 16.40
N TYR A 204 -1.85 10.37 16.80
CA TYR A 204 -1.39 9.11 16.24
C TYR A 204 -2.47 8.44 15.41
N THR A 205 -2.05 7.71 14.37
CA THR A 205 -2.94 6.82 13.63
C THR A 205 -3.26 5.59 14.49
N PRO A 206 -4.54 5.20 14.66
CA PRO A 206 -4.88 4.02 15.42
C PRO A 206 -4.27 2.74 14.86
N SER A 207 -4.06 1.75 15.75
CA SER A 207 -3.58 0.43 15.34
C SER A 207 -4.58 -0.28 14.43
N GLU A 208 -4.06 -1.01 13.46
CA GLU A 208 -4.84 -1.89 12.57
C GLU A 208 -5.65 -2.93 13.36
N ARG A 209 -5.18 -3.34 14.54
CA ARG A 209 -5.86 -4.29 15.43
C ARG A 209 -7.29 -3.85 15.79
N THR A 210 -7.53 -2.54 15.93
CA THR A 210 -8.86 -2.01 16.27
C THR A 210 -9.93 -2.31 15.22
N VAL A 211 -9.53 -2.58 13.98
CA VAL A 211 -10.47 -2.97 12.92
C VAL A 211 -10.97 -4.39 13.11
N GLY A 212 -10.10 -5.30 13.52
CA GLY A 212 -10.52 -6.67 13.88
C GLY A 212 -11.51 -6.70 15.04
N ASP A 213 -11.31 -5.81 16.04
CA ASP A 213 -12.26 -5.65 17.15
C ASP A 213 -13.62 -5.13 16.63
N ALA A 214 -13.61 -4.13 15.74
CA ALA A 214 -14.82 -3.60 15.11
C ALA A 214 -15.56 -4.67 14.27
N PHE A 215 -14.85 -5.54 13.56
CA PHE A 215 -15.47 -6.64 12.82
C PHE A 215 -16.19 -7.61 13.75
N ARG A 216 -15.56 -8.02 14.87
CA ARG A 216 -16.20 -8.89 15.87
C ARG A 216 -17.45 -8.25 16.46
N GLU A 217 -17.36 -6.97 16.85
CA GLU A 217 -18.47 -6.21 17.41
C GLU A 217 -19.65 -6.07 16.43
N ILE A 218 -19.36 -5.87 15.12
CA ILE A 218 -20.41 -5.82 14.09
C ILE A 218 -21.03 -7.21 13.84
N MET A 219 -20.23 -8.27 13.82
CA MET A 219 -20.68 -9.62 13.49
C MET A 219 -21.42 -10.31 14.64
N GLU A 220 -21.31 -9.78 15.87
CA GLU A 220 -21.96 -10.37 17.04
C GLU A 220 -23.49 -10.34 16.90
N GLY A 221 -24.12 -11.51 17.04
CA GLY A 221 -25.58 -11.66 17.02
C GLY A 221 -26.24 -11.47 15.65
N LEU A 222 -25.47 -11.41 14.54
CA LEU A 222 -26.05 -11.33 13.21
C LEU A 222 -26.51 -12.70 12.68
N ASP A 223 -27.75 -12.74 12.17
CA ASP A 223 -28.35 -13.93 11.52
C ASP A 223 -28.21 -13.91 9.98
N GLY A 224 -27.84 -12.77 9.39
CA GLY A 224 -27.63 -12.59 7.94
C GLY A 224 -26.19 -12.84 7.49
N ARG A 225 -25.98 -12.81 6.16
CA ARG A 225 -24.64 -12.81 5.57
C ARG A 225 -23.91 -11.52 5.91
N VAL A 226 -22.59 -11.60 5.98
CA VAL A 226 -21.72 -10.45 6.13
C VAL A 226 -20.85 -10.30 4.87
N ILE A 227 -20.85 -9.14 4.27
CA ILE A 227 -20.02 -8.79 3.12
C ILE A 227 -19.04 -7.69 3.54
N VAL A 228 -17.74 -7.93 3.44
CA VAL A 228 -16.70 -6.96 3.80
C VAL A 228 -15.96 -6.54 2.54
N ALA A 229 -16.07 -5.25 2.18
CA ALA A 229 -15.32 -4.68 1.08
C ALA A 229 -14.06 -4.00 1.61
N THR A 230 -12.91 -4.37 1.03
CA THR A 230 -11.60 -3.79 1.38
C THR A 230 -10.68 -3.78 0.15
N PHE A 231 -9.51 -3.15 0.29
CA PHE A 231 -8.48 -3.22 -0.74
C PHE A 231 -7.92 -4.64 -0.86
N ALA A 232 -7.73 -5.11 -2.09
CA ALA A 232 -7.16 -6.43 -2.38
C ALA A 232 -5.72 -6.59 -1.87
N SER A 233 -5.00 -5.50 -1.71
CA SER A 233 -3.63 -5.46 -1.18
C SER A 233 -3.57 -5.45 0.35
N ASN A 234 -4.68 -5.14 1.05
CA ASN A 234 -4.69 -5.12 2.51
C ASN A 234 -4.83 -6.54 3.09
N ILE A 235 -3.73 -7.28 3.01
CA ILE A 235 -3.64 -8.69 3.42
C ILE A 235 -3.96 -8.86 4.91
N ALA A 236 -3.49 -7.94 5.75
CA ALA A 236 -3.78 -7.96 7.19
C ALA A 236 -5.29 -7.86 7.46
N ARG A 237 -6.01 -7.05 6.68
CA ARG A 237 -7.47 -6.89 6.79
C ARG A 237 -8.22 -8.17 6.40
N ILE A 238 -7.76 -8.85 5.35
CA ILE A 238 -8.34 -10.14 4.94
C ILE A 238 -8.17 -11.18 6.05
N GLN A 239 -7.00 -11.22 6.73
CA GLN A 239 -6.81 -12.08 7.90
C GLN A 239 -7.77 -11.72 9.04
N GLN A 240 -7.94 -10.43 9.35
CA GLN A 240 -8.86 -9.98 10.39
C GLN A 240 -10.32 -10.32 10.09
N VAL A 241 -10.73 -10.23 8.82
CA VAL A 241 -12.09 -10.68 8.38
C VAL A 241 -12.25 -12.17 8.63
N TYR A 242 -11.25 -12.99 8.28
CA TYR A 242 -11.26 -14.43 8.53
C TYR A 242 -11.32 -14.75 10.04
N ASP A 243 -10.49 -14.11 10.84
CA ASP A 243 -10.43 -14.32 12.28
C ASP A 243 -11.75 -13.94 12.96
N ALA A 244 -12.37 -12.85 12.54
CA ALA A 244 -13.70 -12.45 13.02
C ALA A 244 -14.79 -13.46 12.59
N ALA A 245 -14.76 -13.89 11.32
CA ALA A 245 -15.69 -14.88 10.81
C ALA A 245 -15.63 -16.20 11.62
N THR A 246 -14.43 -16.72 11.86
CA THR A 246 -14.22 -17.96 12.60
C THR A 246 -14.65 -17.89 14.06
N THR A 247 -14.56 -16.72 14.69
CA THR A 247 -15.03 -16.46 16.06
C THR A 247 -16.55 -16.75 16.19
N PHE A 248 -17.32 -16.50 15.12
CA PHE A 248 -18.76 -16.71 15.07
C PHE A 248 -19.17 -17.97 14.27
N ASP A 249 -18.25 -18.90 14.10
CA ASP A 249 -18.47 -20.16 13.35
C ASP A 249 -18.94 -19.92 11.92
N ARG A 250 -18.42 -18.89 11.25
CA ARG A 250 -18.69 -18.55 9.85
C ARG A 250 -17.53 -18.95 8.96
N SER A 251 -17.82 -19.30 7.73
CA SER A 251 -16.84 -19.58 6.67
C SER A 251 -16.61 -18.33 5.82
N LEU A 252 -15.42 -18.22 5.22
CA LEU A 252 -15.03 -17.10 4.37
C LEU A 252 -15.06 -17.48 2.90
N ALA A 253 -15.72 -16.66 2.08
CA ALA A 253 -15.56 -16.65 0.63
C ALA A 253 -14.78 -15.38 0.23
N VAL A 254 -13.82 -15.52 -0.69
CA VAL A 254 -13.06 -14.40 -1.25
C VAL A 254 -13.49 -14.19 -2.69
N ILE A 255 -13.91 -12.95 -3.03
CA ILE A 255 -14.47 -12.60 -4.35
C ILE A 255 -13.77 -11.37 -4.92
N GLY A 256 -13.45 -11.46 -6.19
CA GLY A 256 -12.76 -10.43 -6.95
C GLY A 256 -11.40 -10.91 -7.43
N ARG A 257 -11.12 -10.72 -8.72
CA ARG A 257 -9.92 -11.27 -9.37
C ARG A 257 -8.63 -10.95 -8.63
N SER A 258 -8.39 -9.66 -8.35
CA SER A 258 -7.19 -9.22 -7.63
C SER A 258 -7.15 -9.72 -6.18
N MET A 259 -8.30 -9.74 -5.48
CA MET A 259 -8.37 -10.22 -4.11
C MET A 259 -8.13 -11.74 -4.02
N GLU A 260 -8.76 -12.55 -4.89
CA GLU A 260 -8.52 -13.99 -4.99
C GLU A 260 -7.03 -14.29 -5.26
N GLN A 261 -6.42 -13.55 -6.18
CA GLN A 261 -5.03 -13.70 -6.56
C GLN A 261 -4.07 -13.32 -5.42
N ASN A 262 -4.26 -12.15 -4.81
CA ASN A 262 -3.43 -11.68 -3.72
C ASN A 262 -3.56 -12.57 -2.48
N THR A 263 -4.79 -13.01 -2.15
CA THR A 263 -5.07 -13.94 -1.06
C THR A 263 -4.34 -15.27 -1.27
N ARG A 264 -4.36 -15.82 -2.50
CA ARG A 264 -3.65 -17.06 -2.83
C ARG A 264 -2.14 -16.90 -2.64
N ILE A 265 -1.55 -15.84 -3.19
CA ILE A 265 -0.10 -15.59 -3.08
C ILE A 265 0.29 -15.39 -1.62
N ALA A 266 -0.45 -14.58 -0.88
CA ALA A 266 -0.18 -14.31 0.52
C ALA A 266 -0.30 -15.58 1.38
N SER A 267 -1.23 -16.49 1.05
CA SER A 267 -1.35 -17.80 1.71
C SER A 267 -0.19 -18.72 1.37
N GLU A 268 0.20 -18.81 0.09
CA GLU A 268 1.36 -19.62 -0.36
C GLU A 268 2.67 -19.17 0.30
N LEU A 269 2.81 -17.86 0.54
CA LEU A 269 3.98 -17.26 1.20
C LEU A 269 3.87 -17.23 2.74
N GLY A 270 2.75 -17.70 3.33
CA GLY A 270 2.56 -17.81 4.78
C GLY A 270 2.16 -16.50 5.49
N TYR A 271 1.76 -15.46 4.76
CA TYR A 271 1.23 -14.21 5.34
C TYR A 271 -0.23 -14.32 5.77
N LEU A 272 -1.00 -15.21 5.14
CA LEU A 272 -2.36 -15.55 5.53
C LEU A 272 -2.42 -16.97 6.07
N LYS A 273 -3.16 -17.16 7.15
CA LYS A 273 -3.34 -18.44 7.84
C LYS A 273 -4.82 -18.79 7.85
N PHE A 274 -5.20 -19.63 6.92
CA PHE A 274 -6.56 -20.10 6.78
C PHE A 274 -6.65 -21.62 6.98
N GLU A 275 -7.70 -22.07 7.67
CA GLU A 275 -8.10 -23.48 7.63
C GLU A 275 -8.85 -23.75 6.33
N PRO A 276 -8.40 -24.69 5.48
CA PRO A 276 -9.05 -24.96 4.18
C PRO A 276 -10.55 -25.30 4.29
N SER A 277 -10.96 -25.95 5.40
CA SER A 277 -12.36 -26.28 5.68
C SER A 277 -13.27 -25.06 5.89
N ARG A 278 -12.70 -23.91 6.22
CA ARG A 278 -13.40 -22.65 6.45
C ARG A 278 -13.42 -21.74 5.22
N LEU A 279 -12.80 -22.16 4.12
CA LEU A 279 -12.83 -21.42 2.87
C LEU A 279 -13.91 -21.98 1.94
N VAL A 280 -14.73 -21.08 1.41
CA VAL A 280 -15.82 -21.40 0.48
C VAL A 280 -15.47 -20.92 -0.91
N SER A 281 -15.57 -21.81 -1.91
CA SER A 281 -15.42 -21.40 -3.30
C SER A 281 -16.61 -20.54 -3.74
N LYS A 282 -16.38 -19.59 -4.63
CA LYS A 282 -17.42 -18.68 -5.13
C LYS A 282 -18.63 -19.39 -5.77
N ASP A 283 -18.43 -20.57 -6.33
CA ASP A 283 -19.50 -21.36 -6.97
C ASP A 283 -20.44 -22.02 -5.93
N ARG A 284 -19.99 -22.14 -4.67
CA ARG A 284 -20.73 -22.77 -3.58
C ARG A 284 -21.33 -21.81 -2.56
N ILE A 285 -21.18 -20.49 -2.76
CA ILE A 285 -21.66 -19.48 -1.82
C ILE A 285 -23.15 -19.63 -1.50
N ASN A 286 -23.96 -19.95 -2.50
CA ASN A 286 -25.41 -20.11 -2.34
C ASN A 286 -25.82 -21.41 -1.63
N GLU A 287 -24.89 -22.34 -1.38
CA GLU A 287 -25.11 -23.56 -0.61
C GLU A 287 -24.94 -23.36 0.91
N ILE A 288 -24.29 -22.24 1.29
CA ILE A 288 -23.95 -21.94 2.69
C ILE A 288 -25.08 -21.13 3.34
N PRO A 289 -25.55 -21.50 4.53
CA PRO A 289 -26.55 -20.71 5.26
C PRO A 289 -26.06 -19.28 5.49
N PRO A 290 -26.95 -18.27 5.41
CA PRO A 290 -26.55 -16.85 5.55
C PRO A 290 -25.80 -16.54 6.85
N ASP A 291 -26.24 -17.11 7.96
CA ASP A 291 -25.62 -16.96 9.29
C ASP A 291 -24.23 -17.64 9.41
N LYS A 292 -23.84 -18.44 8.41
CA LYS A 292 -22.54 -19.16 8.34
C LYS A 292 -21.59 -18.61 7.28
N LEU A 293 -21.91 -17.49 6.65
CA LEU A 293 -21.13 -16.97 5.53
C LEU A 293 -20.63 -15.54 5.78
N VAL A 294 -19.34 -15.33 5.53
CA VAL A 294 -18.72 -14.02 5.35
C VAL A 294 -18.10 -13.98 3.94
N ILE A 295 -18.27 -12.87 3.24
CA ILE A 295 -17.73 -12.64 1.91
C ILE A 295 -16.75 -11.45 1.99
N ALA A 296 -15.47 -11.67 1.68
CA ALA A 296 -14.52 -10.59 1.45
C ALA A 296 -14.49 -10.23 -0.04
N THR A 297 -14.61 -8.96 -0.38
CA THR A 297 -14.69 -8.50 -1.77
C THR A 297 -13.91 -7.21 -2.00
N THR A 298 -13.62 -6.91 -3.27
CA THR A 298 -13.08 -5.63 -3.72
C THR A 298 -14.19 -4.59 -3.87
N GLY A 299 -13.81 -3.32 -4.11
CA GLY A 299 -14.76 -2.25 -4.43
C GLY A 299 -15.07 -1.33 -3.27
N ALA A 300 -14.16 -1.27 -2.28
CA ALA A 300 -14.27 -0.32 -1.18
C ALA A 300 -14.16 1.15 -1.62
N GLN A 301 -13.72 1.41 -2.86
CA GLN A 301 -13.65 2.74 -3.47
C GLN A 301 -14.82 3.02 -4.46
N GLY A 302 -15.78 2.11 -4.57
CA GLY A 302 -16.98 2.30 -5.37
C GLY A 302 -16.76 2.24 -6.89
N GLU A 303 -15.58 1.77 -7.34
CA GLU A 303 -15.26 1.66 -8.77
C GLU A 303 -16.35 0.84 -9.49
N PRO A 304 -16.90 1.30 -10.62
CA PRO A 304 -18.09 0.71 -11.24
C PRO A 304 -17.96 -0.78 -11.59
N MET A 305 -16.75 -1.24 -11.92
CA MET A 305 -16.49 -2.63 -12.28
C MET A 305 -16.03 -3.50 -11.10
N SER A 306 -15.98 -2.95 -9.91
CA SER A 306 -15.56 -3.66 -8.69
C SER A 306 -16.61 -4.66 -8.18
N GLY A 307 -16.18 -5.58 -7.33
CA GLY A 307 -17.07 -6.60 -6.78
C GLY A 307 -18.27 -5.99 -6.03
N LEU A 308 -18.04 -5.09 -5.07
CA LEU A 308 -19.10 -4.48 -4.28
C LEU A 308 -20.06 -3.62 -5.12
N ALA A 309 -19.55 -2.78 -6.02
CA ALA A 309 -20.38 -1.93 -6.87
C ALA A 309 -21.31 -2.77 -7.76
N ARG A 310 -20.81 -3.86 -8.33
CA ARG A 310 -21.61 -4.79 -9.12
C ARG A 310 -22.65 -5.55 -8.27
N MET A 311 -22.31 -5.92 -7.05
CA MET A 311 -23.27 -6.52 -6.09
C MET A 311 -24.38 -5.52 -5.75
N ALA A 312 -24.04 -4.27 -5.47
CA ALA A 312 -24.98 -3.19 -5.16
C ALA A 312 -25.93 -2.87 -6.34
N ASN A 313 -25.42 -3.00 -7.58
CA ASN A 313 -26.18 -2.79 -8.81
C ASN A 313 -26.91 -4.05 -9.31
N ARG A 314 -26.87 -5.19 -8.57
CA ARG A 314 -27.47 -6.49 -8.95
C ARG A 314 -26.92 -7.06 -10.27
N ASP A 315 -25.66 -6.76 -10.58
CA ASP A 315 -24.96 -7.19 -11.80
C ASP A 315 -23.77 -8.15 -11.49
N HIS A 316 -23.66 -8.64 -10.26
CA HIS A 316 -22.61 -9.55 -9.89
C HIS A 316 -23.02 -11.01 -10.14
N ARG A 317 -22.16 -11.77 -10.83
CA ARG A 317 -22.45 -13.13 -11.30
C ARG A 317 -22.77 -14.14 -10.17
N PHE A 318 -22.13 -14.03 -9.02
CA PHE A 318 -22.17 -15.03 -7.96
C PHE A 318 -22.92 -14.58 -6.71
N VAL A 319 -23.02 -13.27 -6.48
CA VAL A 319 -23.60 -12.71 -5.25
C VAL A 319 -24.60 -11.63 -5.60
N GLU A 320 -25.81 -11.78 -5.12
CA GLU A 320 -26.85 -10.75 -5.09
C GLU A 320 -27.08 -10.34 -3.63
N ILE A 321 -27.03 -9.04 -3.36
CA ILE A 321 -27.32 -8.49 -2.02
C ILE A 321 -28.81 -8.73 -1.71
N GLN A 322 -29.08 -9.29 -0.55
CA GLN A 322 -30.43 -9.53 -0.06
C GLN A 322 -30.79 -8.56 1.06
N PRO A 323 -32.08 -8.24 1.24
CA PRO A 323 -32.52 -7.52 2.42
C PRO A 323 -32.08 -8.23 3.71
N GLY A 324 -31.47 -7.48 4.63
CA GLY A 324 -30.93 -8.03 5.88
C GLY A 324 -29.46 -8.48 5.82
N ASP A 325 -28.84 -8.52 4.63
CA ASP A 325 -27.38 -8.69 4.56
C ASP A 325 -26.68 -7.51 5.25
N THR A 326 -25.56 -7.78 5.92
CA THR A 326 -24.71 -6.74 6.50
C THR A 326 -23.51 -6.48 5.60
N VAL A 327 -23.34 -5.23 5.17
CA VAL A 327 -22.21 -4.81 4.33
C VAL A 327 -21.30 -3.88 5.11
N ILE A 328 -20.01 -4.21 5.18
CA ILE A 328 -18.98 -3.40 5.83
C ILE A 328 -18.04 -2.84 4.76
N VAL A 329 -18.06 -1.52 4.58
CA VAL A 329 -17.09 -0.82 3.71
C VAL A 329 -15.87 -0.46 4.56
N SER A 330 -14.85 -1.31 4.47
CA SER A 330 -13.64 -1.23 5.30
C SER A 330 -12.52 -0.44 4.61
N ALA A 331 -12.86 0.78 4.17
CA ALA A 331 -11.96 1.77 3.59
C ALA A 331 -12.49 3.17 3.83
N SER A 332 -11.62 4.18 3.75
CA SER A 332 -12.02 5.57 3.54
C SER A 332 -11.90 5.89 2.05
N PRO A 333 -12.74 6.77 1.50
CA PRO A 333 -12.58 7.23 0.12
C PRO A 333 -11.18 7.81 -0.11
N ILE A 334 -10.56 7.42 -1.21
CA ILE A 334 -9.38 8.10 -1.75
C ILE A 334 -9.87 9.41 -2.38
N PRO A 335 -9.13 10.52 -2.28
CA PRO A 335 -9.49 11.75 -2.96
C PRO A 335 -9.89 11.52 -4.42
N GLY A 336 -11.04 12.03 -4.85
CA GLY A 336 -11.63 11.82 -6.17
C GLY A 336 -12.63 10.64 -6.26
N ASN A 337 -12.69 9.74 -5.28
CA ASN A 337 -13.61 8.59 -5.30
C ASN A 337 -14.85 8.77 -4.42
N GLU A 338 -15.02 9.93 -3.78
CA GLU A 338 -16.07 10.17 -2.79
C GLU A 338 -17.47 9.95 -3.36
N GLU A 339 -17.70 10.39 -4.58
CA GLU A 339 -19.00 10.24 -5.27
C GLU A 339 -19.31 8.78 -5.61
N TYR A 340 -18.33 8.03 -6.10
CA TYR A 340 -18.48 6.61 -6.40
C TYR A 340 -18.77 5.79 -5.14
N VAL A 341 -18.08 6.08 -4.04
CA VAL A 341 -18.30 5.43 -2.74
C VAL A 341 -19.69 5.76 -2.21
N ALA A 342 -20.09 7.03 -2.21
CA ALA A 342 -21.42 7.48 -1.76
C ALA A 342 -22.53 6.81 -2.57
N ARG A 343 -22.43 6.77 -3.89
CA ARG A 343 -23.38 6.12 -4.79
C ARG A 343 -23.51 4.62 -4.51
N THR A 344 -22.38 3.95 -4.28
CA THR A 344 -22.37 2.52 -3.96
C THR A 344 -23.07 2.27 -2.63
N ILE A 345 -22.78 3.05 -1.60
CA ILE A 345 -23.45 2.98 -0.29
C ILE A 345 -24.96 3.20 -0.43
N ASP A 346 -25.40 4.23 -1.17
CA ASP A 346 -26.81 4.49 -1.42
C ASP A 346 -27.50 3.31 -2.10
N ASN A 347 -26.86 2.69 -3.08
CA ASN A 347 -27.42 1.53 -3.77
C ASN A 347 -27.53 0.30 -2.84
N LEU A 348 -26.59 0.10 -1.91
CA LEU A 348 -26.69 -0.93 -0.88
C LEU A 348 -27.88 -0.72 0.05
N PHE A 349 -28.14 0.52 0.49
CA PHE A 349 -29.34 0.83 1.28
C PHE A 349 -30.62 0.60 0.49
N LYS A 350 -30.68 0.96 -0.81
CA LYS A 350 -31.84 0.74 -1.68
C LYS A 350 -32.19 -0.74 -1.85
N VAL A 351 -31.22 -1.64 -1.79
CA VAL A 351 -31.47 -3.10 -1.85
C VAL A 351 -31.79 -3.70 -0.47
N GLY A 352 -31.81 -2.92 0.60
CA GLY A 352 -32.22 -3.33 1.95
C GLY A 352 -31.08 -3.91 2.80
N ALA A 353 -29.81 -3.63 2.48
CA ALA A 353 -28.67 -4.03 3.29
C ALA A 353 -28.49 -3.14 4.52
N ASN A 354 -27.94 -3.70 5.59
CA ASN A 354 -27.41 -2.96 6.73
C ASN A 354 -25.97 -2.55 6.44
N VAL A 355 -25.70 -1.25 6.26
CA VAL A 355 -24.39 -0.79 5.78
C VAL A 355 -23.60 -0.11 6.89
N TYR A 356 -22.38 -0.62 7.15
CA TYR A 356 -21.38 -0.01 8.04
C TYR A 356 -20.26 0.57 7.21
N TYR A 357 -19.93 1.84 7.42
CA TYR A 357 -18.84 2.56 6.73
C TYR A 357 -18.20 3.56 7.68
N HIS A 358 -17.12 4.23 7.29
CA HIS A 358 -16.25 5.03 8.14
C HIS A 358 -16.96 6.04 9.07
N THR A 359 -18.10 6.59 8.64
CA THR A 359 -18.88 7.56 9.43
C THR A 359 -19.69 6.89 10.55
N ILE A 360 -20.15 5.64 10.33
CA ILE A 360 -21.03 4.93 11.29
C ILE A 360 -20.20 4.11 12.27
N LYS A 361 -19.17 3.40 11.79
CA LYS A 361 -18.30 2.55 12.61
C LYS A 361 -16.88 2.61 12.10
N ARG A 362 -15.89 2.67 13.00
CA ARG A 362 -14.47 2.66 12.63
C ARG A 362 -14.00 1.27 12.21
N ALA A 363 -14.53 0.77 11.10
CA ALA A 363 -14.08 -0.49 10.47
C ALA A 363 -12.90 -0.28 9.50
N HIS A 364 -12.21 0.86 9.61
CA HIS A 364 -11.03 1.21 8.82
C HIS A 364 -10.09 2.10 9.63
N VAL A 365 -8.79 1.92 9.43
CA VAL A 365 -7.73 2.83 9.87
C VAL A 365 -6.75 3.05 8.72
N SER A 366 -6.11 4.21 8.69
CA SER A 366 -5.12 4.53 7.66
C SER A 366 -3.85 3.68 7.82
N GLY A 367 -3.18 3.43 6.69
CA GLY A 367 -1.82 2.87 6.67
C GLY A 367 -0.72 3.90 6.91
N HIS A 368 -1.06 5.20 6.91
CA HIS A 368 -0.11 6.32 7.02
C HIS A 368 -0.13 6.93 8.40
N GLY A 369 1.04 7.41 8.84
CA GLY A 369 1.24 8.05 10.14
C GLY A 369 0.69 9.47 10.21
N SER A 370 0.10 9.83 11.35
CA SER A 370 -0.37 11.17 11.67
C SER A 370 0.77 12.02 12.28
N GLN A 371 0.51 13.26 12.67
CA GLN A 371 1.53 14.26 13.03
C GLN A 371 2.55 13.78 14.06
N GLU A 372 2.14 13.07 15.11
CA GLU A 372 3.05 12.62 16.17
C GLU A 372 4.00 11.50 15.67
N GLU A 373 3.55 10.69 14.72
CA GLU A 373 4.38 9.67 14.08
C GLU A 373 5.39 10.31 13.10
N LEU A 374 4.98 11.37 12.38
CA LEU A 374 5.85 12.15 11.52
C LEU A 374 6.94 12.86 12.31
N LYS A 375 6.59 13.50 13.45
CA LYS A 375 7.56 14.08 14.38
C LYS A 375 8.51 13.04 14.96
N LEU A 376 8.00 11.85 15.30
CA LEU A 376 8.82 10.75 15.80
C LEU A 376 9.85 10.29 14.75
N MET A 377 9.44 10.18 13.47
CA MET A 377 10.36 9.87 12.37
C MET A 377 11.47 10.92 12.25
N LEU A 378 11.11 12.21 12.28
CA LEU A 378 12.06 13.32 12.28
C LEU A 378 13.02 13.26 13.48
N GLY A 379 12.47 13.03 14.69
CA GLY A 379 13.25 12.93 15.94
C GLY A 379 14.22 11.75 15.97
N LEU A 380 13.84 10.60 15.41
CA LEU A 380 14.69 9.41 15.31
C LEU A 380 15.82 9.60 14.29
N THR A 381 15.52 10.18 13.14
CA THR A 381 16.48 10.29 12.02
C THR A 381 17.33 11.56 12.07
N LYS A 382 16.87 12.63 12.74
CA LYS A 382 17.55 13.92 12.90
C LYS A 382 18.19 14.42 11.58
N PRO A 383 17.42 14.53 10.49
CA PRO A 383 18.00 14.79 9.18
C PRO A 383 18.55 16.23 9.05
N ARG A 384 19.63 16.39 8.30
CA ARG A 384 20.15 17.72 7.95
C ARG A 384 19.24 18.45 6.94
N HIS A 385 18.65 17.68 6.03
CA HIS A 385 17.70 18.16 5.02
C HIS A 385 16.45 17.30 5.06
N PHE A 386 15.30 17.91 4.79
CA PHE A 386 14.01 17.24 4.78
C PHE A 386 13.26 17.51 3.48
N ILE A 387 12.72 16.47 2.87
CA ILE A 387 11.90 16.54 1.66
C ILE A 387 10.59 15.80 1.96
N PRO A 388 9.44 16.51 2.12
CA PRO A 388 8.15 15.87 2.22
C PRO A 388 7.78 15.26 0.86
N ILE A 389 7.34 14.00 0.88
CA ILE A 389 6.93 13.25 -0.31
C ILE A 389 5.57 12.61 -0.08
N HIS A 390 5.01 11.95 -1.11
CA HIS A 390 3.77 11.18 -1.04
C HIS A 390 2.64 11.94 -0.35
N GLY A 391 2.04 12.88 -1.07
CA GLY A 391 0.95 13.72 -0.56
C GLY A 391 0.67 14.91 -1.46
N GLU A 392 -0.53 15.43 -1.38
CA GLU A 392 -0.90 16.67 -2.05
C GLU A 392 -0.07 17.84 -1.51
N PHE A 393 0.04 18.91 -2.28
CA PHE A 393 0.89 20.06 -1.95
C PHE A 393 0.61 20.64 -0.54
N ARG A 394 -0.68 20.74 -0.12
CA ARG A 394 -1.02 21.22 1.22
C ARG A 394 -0.49 20.31 2.33
N MET A 395 -0.54 18.99 2.14
CA MET A 395 -0.03 18.00 3.10
C MET A 395 1.49 18.13 3.25
N GLN A 396 2.19 18.28 2.13
CA GLN A 396 3.65 18.46 2.11
C GLN A 396 4.08 19.78 2.77
N VAL A 397 3.33 20.87 2.56
CA VAL A 397 3.56 22.13 3.24
C VAL A 397 3.39 21.99 4.77
N GLN A 398 2.35 21.29 5.22
CA GLN A 398 2.15 21.04 6.65
C GLN A 398 3.26 20.16 7.23
N HIS A 399 3.70 19.12 6.52
CA HIS A 399 4.82 18.30 6.95
C HIS A 399 6.13 19.09 7.04
N GLY A 400 6.39 19.98 6.07
CA GLY A 400 7.53 20.90 6.14
C GLY A 400 7.49 21.82 7.36
N ARG A 401 6.30 22.33 7.75
CA ARG A 401 6.13 23.12 8.98
C ARG A 401 6.41 22.29 10.23
N LEU A 402 5.86 21.06 10.31
CA LEU A 402 6.16 20.14 11.41
C LEU A 402 7.66 19.89 11.54
N ALA A 403 8.39 19.74 10.42
CA ALA A 403 9.83 19.50 10.44
C ALA A 403 10.63 20.72 10.94
N ILE A 404 10.13 21.94 10.76
CA ILE A 404 10.77 23.16 11.30
C ILE A 404 10.50 23.31 12.81
N GLU A 405 9.32 22.84 13.28
CA GLU A 405 8.91 22.93 14.68
C GLU A 405 9.53 21.82 15.55
N THR A 406 9.98 20.70 14.96
CA THR A 406 10.58 19.54 15.65
C THR A 406 12.09 19.65 15.74
#